data_8631326b225aeab881921877e5b22f79
#
_entry.id   8631326b225aeab881921877e5b22f79
#
_cell.length_a   1.000
_cell.length_b   1.000
_cell.length_c   1.000
_cell.angle_alpha   90.00
_cell.angle_beta   90.00
_cell.angle_gamma   90.00
#
_symmetry.space_group_name_H-M   'P 1'
#
loop_
_entity.id
_entity.type
_entity.pdbx_description
1 polymer ?
#
loop_
_entity_poly.entity_id
_entity_poly.type
_entity_poly.pdbx_seq_one_letter_code
_entity_poly.pdbx_strand_id
1 'polypeptide(L)'
;MGQDSDVIFVSNLADRDTMEAVFAAVDSGLLVVGAITAQHAEDAIPRLINLFPESERKMRARLFAKSLQGILSLKLFERADGEGQIPASELLLATPTVKRLIEDANLSALQRQVAKGASEGMQTFAESIERLVETGLIRAEEGKAELERLSGSSRRPASTGSAPAKAAPRAERRPEPAAPGPAPAPSPSAPAQNYSSSEGQSAPSQSPSQETEAFGEEDTLMNWL
;
A
#
# COMPACT_ATOMS: atom_id res chain seq x y z
N MET A 1 -29.11 2.38 1.56
CA MET A 1 -28.57 1.08 1.12
C MET A 1 -27.09 1.11 1.36
N GLY A 2 -26.58 0.42 2.40
CA GLY A 2 -25.15 0.27 2.64
C GLY A 2 -24.59 -0.60 1.52
N GLN A 3 -23.48 -0.17 0.90
CA GLN A 3 -22.71 -1.08 0.05
C GLN A 3 -21.99 -2.03 0.98
N ASP A 4 -22.43 -3.29 1.01
CA ASP A 4 -21.68 -4.36 1.68
C ASP A 4 -20.46 -4.66 0.81
N SER A 5 -19.36 -3.98 1.11
CA SER A 5 -18.08 -4.25 0.46
C SER A 5 -17.33 -5.29 1.28
N ASP A 6 -16.99 -6.43 0.67
CA ASP A 6 -16.19 -7.48 1.32
C ASP A 6 -14.69 -7.21 1.25
N VAL A 7 -14.26 -6.36 0.31
CA VAL A 7 -12.85 -6.06 0.04
C VAL A 7 -12.63 -4.55 -0.05
N ILE A 8 -11.58 -4.08 0.62
CA ILE A 8 -11.11 -2.68 0.54
C ILE A 8 -9.70 -2.65 -0.03
N PHE A 9 -9.47 -1.77 -1.02
CA PHE A 9 -8.15 -1.48 -1.53
C PHE A 9 -7.63 -0.15 -0.98
N VAL A 10 -6.42 -0.16 -0.40
CA VAL A 10 -5.73 1.02 0.14
C VAL A 10 -4.45 1.25 -0.67
N SER A 11 -4.44 2.29 -1.49
CA SER A 11 -3.37 2.57 -2.46
C SER A 11 -2.01 2.91 -1.82
N ASN A 12 -2.00 3.33 -0.55
CA ASN A 12 -0.75 3.66 0.15
C ASN A 12 -0.91 3.51 1.67
N LEU A 13 -0.10 2.65 2.27
CA LEU A 13 -0.02 2.45 3.72
C LEU A 13 1.12 3.30 4.32
N ALA A 14 1.04 4.63 4.17
CA ALA A 14 2.15 5.52 4.49
C ALA A 14 2.13 6.11 5.90
N ASP A 15 1.00 6.06 6.59
CA ASP A 15 0.80 6.75 7.87
C ASP A 15 0.03 5.90 8.89
N ARG A 16 0.11 6.33 10.15
CA ARG A 16 -0.49 5.66 11.29
C ARG A 16 -2.02 5.59 11.18
N ASP A 17 -2.66 6.70 10.82
CA ASP A 17 -4.13 6.80 10.82
C ASP A 17 -4.72 5.85 9.78
N THR A 18 -4.09 5.78 8.60
CA THR A 18 -4.43 4.79 7.57
C THR A 18 -4.30 3.37 8.10
N MET A 19 -3.20 3.04 8.81
CA MET A 19 -3.01 1.71 9.39
C MET A 19 -4.00 1.39 10.51
N GLU A 20 -4.40 2.37 11.31
CA GLU A 20 -5.45 2.18 12.31
C GLU A 20 -6.82 1.89 11.66
N ALA A 21 -7.15 2.60 10.57
CA ALA A 21 -8.35 2.33 9.78
C ALA A 21 -8.32 0.92 9.15
N VAL A 22 -7.15 0.48 8.65
CA VAL A 22 -6.96 -0.89 8.14
C VAL A 22 -7.22 -1.94 9.22
N PHE A 23 -6.68 -1.77 10.43
CA PHE A 23 -6.95 -2.71 11.52
C PHE A 23 -8.44 -2.74 11.89
N ALA A 24 -9.10 -1.59 11.94
CA ALA A 24 -10.54 -1.52 12.22
C ALA A 24 -11.37 -2.22 11.13
N ALA A 25 -11.01 -2.06 9.86
CA ALA A 25 -11.66 -2.73 8.73
C ALA A 25 -11.50 -4.25 8.81
N VAL A 26 -10.28 -4.73 9.09
CA VAL A 26 -10.01 -6.17 9.27
C VAL A 26 -10.76 -6.75 10.47
N ASP A 27 -10.80 -6.04 11.59
CA ASP A 27 -11.56 -6.46 12.77
C ASP A 27 -13.07 -6.52 12.50
N SER A 28 -13.57 -5.74 11.53
CA SER A 28 -14.95 -5.79 11.03
C SER A 28 -15.19 -6.93 10.04
N GLY A 29 -14.18 -7.75 9.73
CA GLY A 29 -14.27 -8.90 8.84
C GLY A 29 -14.00 -8.62 7.36
N LEU A 30 -13.52 -7.42 7.01
CA LEU A 30 -13.22 -7.05 5.63
C LEU A 30 -11.84 -7.57 5.22
N LEU A 31 -11.70 -7.98 3.96
CA LEU A 31 -10.39 -8.20 3.36
C LEU A 31 -9.80 -6.86 2.94
N VAL A 32 -8.61 -6.55 3.41
CA VAL A 32 -7.89 -5.32 3.02
C VAL A 32 -6.70 -5.67 2.15
N VAL A 33 -6.62 -5.08 0.97
CA VAL A 33 -5.45 -5.12 0.09
C VAL A 33 -4.78 -3.76 0.14
N GLY A 34 -3.61 -3.68 0.78
CA GLY A 34 -2.88 -2.43 0.97
C GLY A 34 -1.57 -2.41 0.19
N ALA A 35 -1.20 -1.28 -0.40
CA ALA A 35 0.07 -1.09 -1.07
C ALA A 35 1.06 -0.28 -0.22
N ILE A 36 2.32 -0.68 -0.26
CA ILE A 36 3.43 0.02 0.39
C ILE A 36 4.70 -0.10 -0.47
N THR A 37 5.53 0.93 -0.48
CA THR A 37 6.84 0.86 -1.15
C THR A 37 7.84 0.12 -0.27
N ALA A 38 8.31 -1.05 -0.73
CA ALA A 38 9.34 -1.84 -0.08
C ALA A 38 10.18 -2.57 -1.14
N GLN A 39 11.39 -2.99 -0.81
CA GLN A 39 12.25 -3.75 -1.74
C GLN A 39 11.94 -5.25 -1.67
N HIS A 40 11.69 -5.76 -0.47
CA HIS A 40 11.36 -7.15 -0.18
C HIS A 40 10.15 -7.25 0.74
N ALA A 41 9.51 -8.41 0.77
CA ALA A 41 8.36 -8.65 1.63
C ALA A 41 8.68 -8.44 3.12
N GLU A 42 9.86 -8.88 3.58
CA GLU A 42 10.29 -8.67 4.95
C GLU A 42 10.56 -7.21 5.31
N ASP A 43 10.91 -6.34 4.33
CA ASP A 43 11.14 -4.92 4.56
C ASP A 43 9.84 -4.13 4.78
N ALA A 44 8.73 -4.61 4.22
CA ALA A 44 7.42 -3.98 4.39
C ALA A 44 6.96 -4.01 5.86
N ILE A 45 7.22 -5.12 6.56
CA ILE A 45 6.75 -5.37 7.93
C ILE A 45 7.27 -4.32 8.91
N PRO A 46 8.60 -4.09 9.06
CA PRO A 46 9.10 -3.07 9.98
C PRO A 46 8.68 -1.66 9.57
N ARG A 47 8.50 -1.37 8.29
CA ARG A 47 8.01 -0.06 7.85
C ARG A 47 6.61 0.22 8.38
N LEU A 48 5.70 -0.74 8.29
CA LEU A 48 4.34 -0.63 8.82
C LEU A 48 4.32 -0.54 10.35
N ILE A 49 5.12 -1.36 11.04
CA ILE A 49 5.17 -1.36 12.51
C ILE A 49 5.80 -0.07 13.05
N ASN A 50 6.79 0.49 12.36
CA ASN A 50 7.46 1.73 12.77
C ASN A 50 6.62 3.01 12.60
N LEU A 51 5.45 2.94 11.94
CA LEU A 51 4.47 4.02 11.94
C LEU A 51 3.90 4.29 13.35
N PHE A 52 4.00 3.31 14.25
CA PHE A 52 3.50 3.41 15.61
C PHE A 52 4.60 3.78 16.61
N PRO A 53 4.24 4.45 17.74
CA PRO A 53 5.16 4.70 18.84
C PRO A 53 5.81 3.42 19.35
N GLU A 54 7.02 3.49 19.82
CA GLU A 54 7.80 2.33 20.29
C GLU A 54 7.05 1.49 21.33
N SER A 55 6.34 2.15 22.25
CA SER A 55 5.52 1.51 23.28
C SER A 55 4.39 0.63 22.72
N GLU A 56 3.91 0.93 21.51
CA GLU A 56 2.81 0.19 20.87
C GLU A 56 3.28 -0.89 19.90
N ARG A 57 4.52 -0.80 19.36
CA ARG A 57 5.01 -1.63 18.25
C ARG A 57 4.83 -3.13 18.48
N LYS A 58 5.10 -3.62 19.68
CA LYS A 58 4.96 -5.04 20.01
C LYS A 58 3.51 -5.52 19.90
N MET A 59 2.57 -4.72 20.37
CA MET A 59 1.14 -5.02 20.26
C MET A 59 0.70 -4.96 18.79
N ARG A 60 1.13 -3.93 18.05
CA ARG A 60 0.78 -3.75 16.64
C ARG A 60 1.35 -4.87 15.76
N ALA A 61 2.58 -5.34 16.04
CA ALA A 61 3.17 -6.49 15.37
C ALA A 61 2.34 -7.77 15.54
N ARG A 62 1.80 -8.01 16.74
CA ARG A 62 0.91 -9.14 16.99
C ARG A 62 -0.41 -9.03 16.24
N LEU A 63 -1.04 -7.85 16.26
CA LEU A 63 -2.28 -7.61 15.49
C LEU A 63 -2.03 -7.80 13.99
N PHE A 64 -0.94 -7.24 13.48
CA PHE A 64 -0.54 -7.40 12.08
C PHE A 64 -0.30 -8.86 11.72
N ALA A 65 0.48 -9.59 12.52
CA ALA A 65 0.75 -11.01 12.30
C ALA A 65 -0.54 -11.86 12.30
N LYS A 66 -1.49 -11.54 13.20
CA LYS A 66 -2.78 -12.24 13.27
C LYS A 66 -3.60 -12.06 12.00
N SER A 67 -3.69 -10.82 11.50
CA SER A 67 -4.53 -10.45 10.35
C SER A 67 -3.87 -10.68 8.99
N LEU A 68 -2.54 -10.72 8.92
CA LEU A 68 -1.82 -10.90 7.66
C LEU A 68 -2.19 -12.22 6.97
N GLN A 69 -2.44 -12.15 5.67
CA GLN A 69 -2.64 -13.28 4.78
C GLN A 69 -1.39 -13.55 3.93
N GLY A 70 -0.77 -12.51 3.41
CA GLY A 70 0.46 -12.59 2.63
C GLY A 70 0.96 -11.22 2.21
N ILE A 71 2.18 -11.20 1.70
CA ILE A 71 2.82 -10.02 1.11
C ILE A 71 3.34 -10.41 -0.26
N LEU A 72 2.89 -9.69 -1.29
CA LEU A 72 3.38 -9.82 -2.65
C LEU A 72 4.23 -8.59 -2.98
N SER A 73 5.52 -8.82 -3.23
CA SER A 73 6.44 -7.79 -3.72
C SER A 73 6.63 -7.94 -5.22
N LEU A 74 6.64 -6.83 -5.94
CA LEU A 74 6.75 -6.81 -7.39
C LEU A 74 7.93 -5.94 -7.82
N LYS A 75 8.67 -6.41 -8.83
CA LYS A 75 9.74 -5.68 -9.50
C LYS A 75 9.57 -5.80 -11.00
N LEU A 76 9.49 -4.67 -11.68
CA LEU A 76 9.30 -4.63 -13.13
C LEU A 76 10.63 -4.76 -13.87
N PHE A 77 10.64 -5.57 -14.91
CA PHE A 77 11.74 -5.75 -15.86
C PHE A 77 11.26 -5.41 -17.26
N GLU A 78 12.16 -4.92 -18.11
CA GLU A 78 11.87 -4.78 -19.52
C GLU A 78 11.76 -6.16 -20.17
N ARG A 79 10.77 -6.35 -21.01
CA ARG A 79 10.63 -7.59 -21.77
C ARG A 79 11.75 -7.72 -22.80
N ALA A 80 12.19 -8.94 -23.05
CA ALA A 80 13.26 -9.23 -24.01
C ALA A 80 12.90 -8.80 -25.45
N ASP A 81 11.61 -8.81 -25.80
CA ASP A 81 11.09 -8.34 -27.10
C ASP A 81 11.00 -6.80 -27.20
N GLY A 82 11.22 -6.07 -26.11
CA GLY A 82 11.12 -4.61 -26.03
C GLY A 82 9.70 -4.06 -25.97
N GLU A 83 8.69 -4.93 -25.87
CA GLU A 83 7.28 -4.55 -25.81
C GLU A 83 6.74 -4.53 -24.38
N GLY A 84 7.03 -3.46 -23.63
CA GLY A 84 6.51 -3.24 -22.29
C GLY A 84 7.33 -3.88 -21.18
N GLN A 85 6.70 -4.10 -20.03
CA GLN A 85 7.35 -4.59 -18.80
C GLN A 85 6.67 -5.88 -18.30
N ILE A 86 7.44 -6.70 -17.60
CA ILE A 86 6.96 -7.91 -16.95
C ILE A 86 7.40 -7.91 -15.47
N PRO A 87 6.52 -8.27 -14.53
CA PRO A 87 6.88 -8.32 -13.13
C PRO A 87 7.60 -9.62 -12.77
N ALA A 88 8.73 -9.52 -12.07
CA ALA A 88 9.17 -10.57 -11.17
C ALA A 88 8.50 -10.38 -9.82
N SER A 89 8.20 -11.46 -9.13
CA SER A 89 7.46 -11.43 -7.86
C SER A 89 8.15 -12.21 -6.76
N GLU A 90 8.00 -11.72 -5.54
CA GLU A 90 8.32 -12.41 -4.30
C GLU A 90 7.04 -12.55 -3.48
N LEU A 91 6.73 -13.75 -3.03
CA LEU A 91 5.52 -14.04 -2.27
C LEU A 91 5.86 -14.63 -0.90
N LEU A 92 5.47 -13.92 0.15
CA LEU A 92 5.49 -14.36 1.53
C LEU A 92 4.07 -14.68 1.97
N LEU A 93 3.79 -15.94 2.30
CA LEU A 93 2.51 -16.36 2.88
C LEU A 93 2.56 -16.35 4.40
N ALA A 94 1.46 -15.94 5.03
CA ALA A 94 1.36 -15.79 6.48
C ALA A 94 1.11 -17.14 7.19
N THR A 95 2.01 -18.09 7.02
CA THR A 95 1.99 -19.37 7.74
C THR A 95 2.16 -19.16 9.26
N PRO A 96 1.81 -20.13 10.11
CA PRO A 96 2.00 -20.02 11.56
C PRO A 96 3.45 -19.68 11.95
N THR A 97 4.43 -20.20 11.20
CA THR A 97 5.85 -19.90 11.40
C THR A 97 6.15 -18.43 11.10
N VAL A 98 5.67 -17.92 9.96
CA VAL A 98 5.84 -16.52 9.56
C VAL A 98 5.20 -15.57 10.58
N LYS A 99 3.97 -15.86 11.00
CA LYS A 99 3.26 -15.06 12.01
C LYS A 99 4.06 -14.95 13.32
N ARG A 100 4.60 -16.05 13.81
CA ARG A 100 5.46 -16.05 15.00
C ARG A 100 6.73 -15.23 14.80
N LEU A 101 7.40 -15.35 13.65
CA LEU A 101 8.62 -14.58 13.36
C LEU A 101 8.35 -13.07 13.31
N ILE A 102 7.16 -12.65 12.85
CA ILE A 102 6.73 -11.25 12.88
C ILE A 102 6.52 -10.78 14.32
N GLU A 103 5.85 -11.57 15.16
CA GLU A 103 5.63 -11.26 16.57
C GLU A 103 6.94 -11.11 17.35
N ASP A 104 7.93 -11.92 17.03
CA ASP A 104 9.27 -11.94 17.62
C ASP A 104 10.21 -10.88 17.01
N ALA A 105 9.75 -10.12 16.01
CA ALA A 105 10.53 -9.15 15.23
C ALA A 105 11.81 -9.75 14.61
N ASN A 106 11.78 -11.04 14.25
CA ASN A 106 12.93 -11.75 13.70
C ASN A 106 12.97 -11.72 12.17
N LEU A 107 13.30 -10.53 11.62
CA LEU A 107 13.29 -10.26 10.18
C LEU A 107 14.28 -11.14 9.39
N SER A 108 15.46 -11.42 9.96
CA SER A 108 16.45 -12.28 9.30
C SER A 108 15.97 -13.73 9.15
N ALA A 109 15.11 -14.19 10.06
CA ALA A 109 14.51 -15.50 9.94
C ALA A 109 13.35 -15.50 8.91
N LEU A 110 12.64 -14.37 8.74
CA LEU A 110 11.61 -14.24 7.71
C LEU A 110 12.17 -14.43 6.30
N GLN A 111 13.29 -13.77 5.97
CA GLN A 111 13.94 -13.92 4.68
C GLN A 111 14.30 -15.39 4.39
N ARG A 112 14.88 -16.07 5.40
CA ARG A 112 15.18 -17.51 5.26
C ARG A 112 13.93 -18.38 5.13
N GLN A 113 12.80 -17.93 5.72
CA GLN A 113 11.54 -18.67 5.64
C GLN A 113 10.94 -18.58 4.25
N VAL A 114 11.00 -17.42 3.56
CA VAL A 114 10.57 -17.28 2.15
C VAL A 114 11.34 -18.27 1.28
N ALA A 115 12.69 -18.31 1.42
CA ALA A 115 13.53 -19.21 0.64
C ALA A 115 13.26 -20.71 0.90
N LYS A 116 12.73 -21.07 2.07
CA LYS A 116 12.39 -22.47 2.42
C LYS A 116 10.93 -22.83 2.13
N GLY A 117 10.11 -21.83 1.93
CA GLY A 117 8.66 -21.95 1.87
C GLY A 117 8.09 -22.33 0.50
N ALA A 118 8.93 -22.74 -0.46
CA ALA A 118 8.47 -23.12 -1.80
C ALA A 118 7.40 -24.23 -1.77
N SER A 119 7.52 -25.20 -0.86
CA SER A 119 6.50 -26.25 -0.67
C SER A 119 5.19 -25.74 -0.07
N GLU A 120 5.21 -24.56 0.57
CA GLU A 120 4.04 -23.87 1.14
C GLU A 120 3.46 -22.84 0.16
N GLY A 121 4.00 -22.74 -1.07
CA GLY A 121 3.58 -21.80 -2.10
C GLY A 121 4.25 -20.42 -2.03
N MET A 122 5.29 -20.26 -1.21
CA MET A 122 6.11 -19.05 -1.22
C MET A 122 7.06 -19.05 -2.42
N GLN A 123 7.47 -17.86 -2.84
CA GLN A 123 8.39 -17.66 -3.97
C GLN A 123 9.36 -16.54 -3.65
N THR A 124 10.62 -16.71 -3.98
CA THR A 124 11.64 -15.66 -3.89
C THR A 124 11.72 -14.87 -5.20
N PHE A 125 12.25 -13.64 -5.15
CA PHE A 125 12.59 -12.90 -6.38
C PHE A 125 13.59 -13.68 -7.24
N ALA A 126 14.55 -14.38 -6.64
CA ALA A 126 15.55 -15.15 -7.39
C ALA A 126 14.88 -16.22 -8.27
N GLU A 127 14.00 -17.03 -7.69
CA GLU A 127 13.26 -18.06 -8.43
C GLU A 127 12.36 -17.46 -9.53
N SER A 128 11.74 -16.30 -9.26
CA SER A 128 10.92 -15.62 -10.24
C SER A 128 11.77 -15.10 -11.42
N ILE A 129 12.91 -14.45 -11.14
CA ILE A 129 13.82 -13.92 -12.14
C ILE A 129 14.43 -15.06 -12.98
N GLU A 130 14.90 -16.14 -12.34
CA GLU A 130 15.44 -17.31 -13.04
C GLU A 130 14.42 -17.87 -14.04
N ARG A 131 13.16 -18.03 -13.62
CA ARG A 131 12.07 -18.48 -14.49
C ARG A 131 11.83 -17.53 -15.68
N LEU A 132 11.86 -16.21 -15.46
CA LEU A 132 11.69 -15.22 -16.53
C LEU A 132 12.85 -15.26 -17.53
N VAL A 133 14.10 -15.53 -17.09
CA VAL A 133 15.25 -15.73 -17.95
C VAL A 133 15.13 -17.04 -18.74
N GLU A 134 14.78 -18.15 -18.08
CA GLU A 134 14.63 -19.46 -18.71
C GLU A 134 13.54 -19.48 -19.79
N THR A 135 12.45 -18.74 -19.55
CA THR A 135 11.36 -18.59 -20.52
C THR A 135 11.65 -17.55 -21.61
N GLY A 136 12.81 -16.86 -21.55
CA GLY A 136 13.19 -15.84 -22.52
C GLY A 136 12.37 -14.55 -22.46
N LEU A 137 11.62 -14.33 -21.37
CA LEU A 137 10.77 -13.16 -21.20
C LEU A 137 11.55 -11.91 -20.80
N ILE A 138 12.69 -12.09 -20.13
CA ILE A 138 13.66 -11.02 -19.85
C ILE A 138 15.05 -11.39 -20.37
N ARG A 139 15.90 -10.39 -20.57
CA ARG A 139 17.28 -10.63 -21.02
C ARG A 139 18.09 -11.30 -19.92
N ALA A 140 18.89 -12.30 -20.30
CA ALA A 140 19.72 -13.06 -19.35
C ALA A 140 20.72 -12.18 -18.59
N GLU A 141 21.26 -11.15 -19.24
CA GLU A 141 22.19 -10.20 -18.63
C GLU A 141 21.54 -9.36 -17.55
N GLU A 142 20.32 -8.91 -17.77
CA GLU A 142 19.53 -8.13 -16.81
C GLU A 142 19.14 -8.97 -15.61
N GLY A 143 18.63 -10.19 -15.84
CA GLY A 143 18.32 -11.14 -14.78
C GLY A 143 19.53 -11.48 -13.93
N LYS A 144 20.69 -11.75 -14.54
CA LYS A 144 21.94 -12.06 -13.83
C LYS A 144 22.43 -10.88 -12.98
N ALA A 145 22.39 -9.65 -13.52
CA ALA A 145 22.79 -8.46 -12.78
C ALA A 145 21.94 -8.25 -11.53
N GLU A 146 20.62 -8.54 -11.61
CA GLU A 146 19.74 -8.42 -10.47
C GLU A 146 19.94 -9.54 -9.45
N LEU A 147 20.15 -10.79 -9.87
CA LEU A 147 20.48 -11.90 -8.97
C LEU A 147 21.77 -11.62 -8.18
N GLU A 148 22.78 -11.02 -8.82
CA GLU A 148 24.01 -10.58 -8.14
C GLU A 148 23.74 -9.49 -7.09
N ARG A 149 22.84 -8.54 -7.37
CA ARG A 149 22.42 -7.52 -6.39
C ARG A 149 21.70 -8.12 -5.20
N LEU A 150 20.77 -9.05 -5.43
CA LEU A 150 20.03 -9.75 -4.37
C LEU A 150 20.99 -10.55 -3.47
N SER A 151 21.94 -11.28 -4.06
CA SER A 151 22.94 -12.03 -3.30
C SER A 151 23.93 -11.15 -2.51
N GLY A 152 24.28 -9.97 -3.05
CA GLY A 152 25.12 -8.96 -2.40
C GLY A 152 24.41 -8.25 -1.23
N SER A 153 23.11 -8.03 -1.35
CA SER A 153 22.29 -7.38 -0.30
C SER A 153 22.15 -8.25 0.95
N SER A 154 22.10 -9.58 0.79
CA SER A 154 22.04 -10.53 1.93
C SER A 154 23.25 -10.48 2.87
N ARG A 155 24.35 -9.79 2.47
CA ARG A 155 25.57 -9.68 3.27
C ARG A 155 25.70 -8.37 4.05
N ARG A 156 24.79 -7.41 3.90
CA ARG A 156 24.84 -6.19 4.71
C ARG A 156 24.14 -6.43 6.06
N PRO A 157 24.89 -6.36 7.20
CA PRO A 157 24.22 -6.26 8.50
C PRO A 157 23.40 -4.97 8.49
N ALA A 158 22.18 -5.04 9.05
CA ALA A 158 21.32 -3.89 9.22
C ALA A 158 22.12 -2.75 9.88
N SER A 159 22.53 -1.76 9.09
CA SER A 159 23.16 -0.57 9.63
C SER A 159 22.07 0.27 10.27
N THR A 160 21.89 0.11 11.56
CA THR A 160 21.39 1.16 12.44
C THR A 160 22.34 2.34 12.32
N GLY A 161 21.98 3.33 11.53
CA GLY A 161 22.80 4.49 11.33
C GLY A 161 22.08 5.52 10.49
N SER A 162 21.20 6.27 11.15
CA SER A 162 20.82 7.60 10.69
C SER A 162 22.12 8.40 10.45
N ALA A 163 22.51 8.54 9.18
CA ALA A 163 23.53 9.53 8.84
C ALA A 163 22.89 10.91 9.02
N PRO A 164 23.54 11.83 9.78
CA PRO A 164 23.05 13.19 9.86
C PRO A 164 23.16 13.83 8.46
N ALA A 165 22.04 14.34 7.99
CA ALA A 165 21.98 15.14 6.77
C ALA A 165 23.05 16.25 6.90
N LYS A 166 24.03 16.21 6.01
CA LYS A 166 25.06 17.24 5.86
C LYS A 166 24.34 18.54 5.54
N ALA A 167 24.39 19.48 6.46
CA ALA A 167 23.81 20.80 6.33
C ALA A 167 24.27 21.42 5.00
N ALA A 168 23.33 21.77 4.16
CA ALA A 168 23.56 22.62 3.00
C ALA A 168 24.02 23.99 3.47
N PRO A 169 24.90 24.70 2.77
CA PRO A 169 25.36 26.02 3.16
C PRO A 169 24.16 26.99 3.17
N ARG A 170 24.06 27.66 4.30
CA ARG A 170 23.08 28.71 4.60
C ARG A 170 23.18 29.80 3.53
N ALA A 171 22.23 29.86 2.61
CA ALA A 171 22.04 31.00 1.72
C ALA A 171 21.72 32.23 2.58
N GLU A 172 22.47 33.30 2.35
CA GLU A 172 22.30 34.61 2.98
C GLU A 172 20.85 35.08 2.82
N ARG A 173 20.24 35.41 3.94
CA ARG A 173 18.91 36.05 4.00
C ARG A 173 18.98 37.41 3.30
N ARG A 174 18.31 37.52 2.16
CA ARG A 174 17.93 38.78 1.57
C ARG A 174 16.91 39.45 2.52
N PRO A 175 17.02 40.74 2.83
CA PRO A 175 16.07 41.39 3.74
C PRO A 175 14.67 41.40 3.16
N GLU A 176 13.73 41.00 3.97
CA GLU A 176 12.29 40.94 3.73
C GLU A 176 11.75 42.39 3.61
N PRO A 177 10.95 42.76 2.59
CA PRO A 177 10.31 44.04 2.55
C PRO A 177 9.22 44.13 3.62
N ALA A 178 9.17 45.29 4.31
CA ALA A 178 8.29 45.59 5.41
C ALA A 178 6.80 45.34 5.08
N ALA A 179 6.12 44.73 6.07
CA ALA A 179 4.69 44.45 6.03
C ALA A 179 3.87 45.75 5.91
N PRO A 180 2.82 45.81 5.07
CA PRO A 180 1.87 46.90 5.10
C PRO A 180 1.01 46.87 6.35
N GLY A 181 0.81 48.03 6.97
CA GLY A 181 0.06 48.24 8.18
C GLY A 181 -1.43 47.85 8.09
N PRO A 182 -2.11 47.73 9.25
CA PRO A 182 -3.46 47.20 9.32
C PRO A 182 -4.49 48.07 8.65
N ALA A 183 -5.36 47.44 7.86
CA ALA A 183 -6.50 48.07 7.21
C ALA A 183 -7.54 48.55 8.24
N PRO A 184 -8.24 49.70 8.01
CA PRO A 184 -9.24 50.19 8.93
C PRO A 184 -10.51 49.34 8.93
N ALA A 185 -11.13 49.29 10.14
CA ALA A 185 -12.35 48.53 10.40
C ALA A 185 -13.54 49.00 9.57
N PRO A 186 -14.44 48.14 9.11
CA PRO A 186 -15.68 48.53 8.46
C PRO A 186 -16.70 49.05 9.49
N SER A 187 -17.33 50.19 9.13
CA SER A 187 -18.41 50.82 9.87
C SER A 187 -19.72 50.01 9.82
N PRO A 188 -20.58 50.10 10.84
CA PRO A 188 -21.84 49.37 10.87
C PRO A 188 -22.92 50.19 10.14
N SER A 189 -23.68 49.55 9.25
CA SER A 189 -24.94 50.10 8.77
C SER A 189 -25.95 49.05 8.41
N ALA A 190 -26.95 48.99 9.30
CA ALA A 190 -28.40 49.00 9.10
C ALA A 190 -29.12 47.78 8.45
N PRO A 191 -30.45 47.70 8.64
CA PRO A 191 -31.05 46.53 9.24
C PRO A 191 -31.82 45.62 8.25
N ALA A 192 -32.24 44.47 8.80
CA ALA A 192 -33.07 43.47 8.20
C ALA A 192 -34.31 43.98 7.48
N GLN A 193 -34.59 43.44 6.31
CA GLN A 193 -35.94 43.35 5.79
C GLN A 193 -36.37 41.90 5.64
N ASN A 194 -37.38 41.59 6.44
CA ASN A 194 -38.23 40.41 6.33
C ASN A 194 -38.89 40.37 4.96
N TYR A 195 -38.86 39.22 4.32
CA TYR A 195 -39.94 38.84 3.42
C TYR A 195 -40.41 37.43 3.80
N SER A 196 -41.64 37.47 4.32
CA SER A 196 -42.48 36.30 4.62
C SER A 196 -43.26 35.87 3.39
N SER A 197 -43.49 34.58 3.31
CA SER A 197 -44.71 33.90 2.84
C SER A 197 -44.99 33.84 1.34
N SER A 198 -45.10 32.60 0.83
CA SER A 198 -46.36 31.97 0.35
C SER A 198 -46.08 30.56 -0.16
N GLU A 199 -46.59 29.59 0.42
CA GLU A 199 -47.65 28.62 0.06
C GLU A 199 -47.84 28.35 -1.45
N GLY A 200 -47.93 27.06 -1.75
CA GLY A 200 -48.56 26.52 -2.97
C GLY A 200 -47.95 25.21 -3.45
N GLN A 201 -48.36 24.07 -2.91
CA GLN A 201 -49.30 23.07 -3.44
C GLN A 201 -48.82 22.24 -4.67
N SER A 202 -48.93 20.95 -4.49
CA SER A 202 -49.42 19.93 -5.40
C SER A 202 -48.38 19.00 -6.06
N ALA A 203 -48.39 17.75 -5.58
CA ALA A 203 -48.06 16.53 -6.35
C ALA A 203 -49.14 16.34 -7.46
N PRO A 204 -49.03 15.41 -8.44
CA PRO A 204 -48.78 14.00 -8.22
C PRO A 204 -48.00 13.25 -9.34
N SER A 205 -47.52 12.06 -8.93
CA SER A 205 -47.50 10.78 -9.64
C SER A 205 -47.22 10.71 -11.14
N GLN A 206 -46.24 9.86 -11.49
CA GLN A 206 -46.42 8.73 -12.42
C GLN A 206 -45.12 7.91 -12.51
N SER A 207 -45.23 6.65 -12.14
CA SER A 207 -44.39 5.57 -12.68
C SER A 207 -44.88 5.22 -14.07
N PRO A 208 -44.05 4.66 -14.97
CA PRO A 208 -44.25 3.29 -15.36
C PRO A 208 -42.96 2.46 -15.44
N SER A 209 -43.03 1.23 -14.95
CA SER A 209 -43.01 -0.08 -15.60
C SER A 209 -41.82 -0.44 -16.47
N GLN A 210 -41.09 -1.43 -15.94
CA GLN A 210 -40.60 -2.66 -16.60
C GLN A 210 -40.04 -2.55 -18.01
N GLU A 211 -38.76 -2.94 -18.10
CA GLU A 211 -38.40 -3.96 -19.10
C GLU A 211 -37.17 -4.72 -18.64
N THR A 212 -37.37 -5.99 -18.45
CA THR A 212 -36.40 -7.09 -18.30
C THR A 212 -35.72 -7.32 -19.64
N GLU A 213 -34.40 -7.26 -19.68
CA GLU A 213 -33.63 -8.03 -20.64
C GLU A 213 -32.51 -8.78 -19.97
N ALA A 214 -32.67 -10.07 -19.98
CA ALA A 214 -31.68 -11.07 -19.67
C ALA A 214 -30.63 -11.09 -20.78
N PHE A 215 -29.37 -11.00 -20.44
CA PHE A 215 -28.26 -11.45 -21.28
C PHE A 215 -27.34 -12.33 -20.48
N GLY A 216 -27.34 -13.53 -20.82
CA GLY A 216 -26.47 -14.66 -21.09
C GLY A 216 -25.18 -14.68 -20.27
N GLU A 217 -25.11 -15.75 -19.50
CA GLU A 217 -23.91 -16.39 -18.95
C GLU A 217 -22.91 -16.73 -20.06
N GLU A 218 -21.69 -16.82 -19.59
CA GLU A 218 -20.63 -17.75 -19.96
C GLU A 218 -19.33 -17.12 -20.46
N ASP A 219 -18.28 -17.57 -19.74
CA ASP A 219 -16.89 -17.72 -20.17
C ASP A 219 -16.03 -16.45 -20.37
N THR A 220 -15.25 -16.14 -19.35
CA THR A 220 -13.79 -15.96 -19.49
C THR A 220 -13.13 -15.61 -18.13
N LEU A 221 -12.98 -16.57 -17.23
CA LEU A 221 -12.09 -16.47 -16.08
C LEU A 221 -11.36 -17.79 -15.84
N MET A 222 -10.49 -18.17 -16.77
CA MET A 222 -9.47 -19.19 -16.51
C MET A 222 -8.34 -19.09 -17.53
N ASN A 223 -7.37 -18.18 -17.26
CA ASN A 223 -6.03 -18.29 -17.84
C ASN A 223 -5.05 -17.25 -17.31
N TRP A 224 -4.93 -17.12 -15.97
CA TRP A 224 -3.83 -16.39 -15.35
C TRP A 224 -3.49 -17.00 -13.99
N LEU A 225 -2.87 -18.18 -14.00
CA LEU A 225 -2.04 -18.74 -12.95
C LEU A 225 -0.81 -19.39 -13.58
#